data_242ffeb783d1b09894a80af6b726cb3c
#
_entry.id   242ffeb783d1b09894a80af6b726cb3c
#
_cell.length_a   1.000
_cell.length_b   1.000
_cell.length_c   1.000
_cell.angle_alpha   90.00
_cell.angle_beta   90.00
_cell.angle_gamma   90.00
#
_symmetry.space_group_name_H-M   'P 1'
#
loop_
_entity.id
_entity.type
_entity.pdbx_description
1 polymer ?
#
loop_
_entity_poly.entity_id
_entity_poly.type
_entity_poly.pdbx_seq_one_letter_code
_entity_poly.pdbx_strand_id
1 'polypeptide(L)'
;RKRTTASKSAPDVTKLMDYCRRHQESAILAVPVNDTLKKEGDNETIACTVSRDGLWAAQTPQCFPIGELTRAMNEAGSAVTDEASAMEFVGKHPALVEGTPTNIKVTRPMDLWLARAIFLARKEKENNE
;
A
#
# COMPACT_ATOMS: atom_id res chain seq x y z
N ARG A 1 21.73 2.61 19.12
CA ARG A 1 21.36 2.95 18.46
C ARG A 1 21.36 2.39 17.28
N LYS A 2 21.34 1.56 16.83
CA LYS A 2 21.33 1.07 15.74
C LYS A 2 20.15 0.78 15.22
N ARG A 3 19.03 0.84 15.78
CA ARG A 3 17.85 0.74 15.30
C ARG A 3 17.55 1.75 14.37
N THR A 4 18.22 2.73 14.32
CA THR A 4 18.17 3.73 13.29
C THR A 4 18.31 3.11 11.93
N THR A 5 19.07 2.01 11.84
CA THR A 5 19.19 1.29 10.58
C THR A 5 17.85 0.74 10.11
N ALA A 6 17.05 0.22 11.05
CA ALA A 6 15.72 -0.28 10.70
C ALA A 6 14.82 0.83 10.17
N SER A 7 14.89 2.04 10.77
CA SER A 7 14.14 3.17 10.29
C SER A 7 14.54 3.55 8.88
N LYS A 8 15.84 3.52 8.59
CA LYS A 8 16.32 3.86 7.26
C LYS A 8 15.90 2.83 6.23
N SER A 9 15.90 1.54 6.60
CA SER A 9 15.55 0.48 5.68
C SER A 9 14.05 0.30 5.49
N ALA A 10 13.23 0.91 6.36
CA ALA A 10 11.78 0.79 6.27
C ALA A 10 11.09 2.13 6.57
N PRO A 11 11.41 3.19 5.81
CA PRO A 11 10.85 4.52 6.08
C PRO A 11 9.34 4.58 5.89
N ASP A 12 8.78 3.78 4.98
CA ASP A 12 7.35 3.77 4.73
C ASP A 12 6.60 3.23 5.94
N VAL A 13 7.12 2.15 6.54
CA VAL A 13 6.50 1.55 7.73
C VAL A 13 6.52 2.54 8.89
N THR A 14 7.65 3.22 9.09
CA THR A 14 7.78 4.22 10.15
C THR A 14 6.79 5.36 9.94
N LYS A 15 6.67 5.83 8.71
CA LYS A 15 5.76 6.91 8.37
C LYS A 15 4.32 6.54 8.66
N LEU A 16 3.92 5.31 8.30
CA LEU A 16 2.58 4.81 8.54
C LEU A 16 2.31 4.70 10.04
N MET A 17 3.23 4.09 10.79
CA MET A 17 3.07 3.92 12.23
C MET A 17 2.97 5.27 12.96
N ASP A 18 3.78 6.23 12.54
CA ASP A 18 3.75 7.57 13.14
C ASP A 18 2.41 8.23 12.89
N TYR A 19 1.86 8.09 11.69
CA TYR A 19 0.56 8.66 11.36
C TYR A 19 -0.53 8.05 12.25
N CYS A 20 -0.56 6.73 12.34
CA CYS A 20 -1.59 6.03 13.12
C CYS A 20 -1.49 6.37 14.60
N ARG A 21 -0.27 6.49 15.13
CA ARG A 21 -0.07 6.82 16.53
C ARG A 21 -0.51 8.25 16.82
N ARG A 22 -0.21 9.17 15.91
CA ARG A 22 -0.53 10.58 16.11
C ARG A 22 -2.01 10.86 15.99
N HIS A 23 -2.67 10.23 15.04
CA HIS A 23 -4.09 10.51 14.76
C HIS A 23 -5.04 9.48 15.36
N GLN A 24 -4.50 8.37 15.85
CA GLN A 24 -5.28 7.26 16.44
C GLN A 24 -6.40 6.79 15.52
N GLU A 25 -6.10 6.63 14.26
CA GLU A 25 -7.07 6.13 13.30
C GLU A 25 -6.40 5.19 12.30
N SER A 26 -7.22 4.46 11.54
CA SER A 26 -6.71 3.52 10.56
C SER A 26 -6.10 4.25 9.37
N ALA A 27 -5.09 3.65 8.78
CA ALA A 27 -4.43 4.22 7.60
C ALA A 27 -3.75 3.12 6.80
N ILE A 28 -3.56 3.37 5.52
CA ILE A 28 -2.82 2.45 4.66
C ILE A 28 -1.75 3.22 3.89
N LEU A 29 -0.69 2.51 3.51
CA LEU A 29 0.25 3.05 2.55
C LEU A 29 -0.35 2.94 1.16
N ALA A 30 -0.15 3.94 0.34
CA ALA A 30 -0.63 3.95 -1.03
C ALA A 30 0.17 4.94 -1.84
N VAL A 31 0.13 4.80 -3.16
CA VAL A 31 0.78 5.77 -4.06
C VAL A 31 -0.23 6.23 -5.10
N PRO A 32 -0.16 7.50 -5.53
CA PRO A 32 -1.04 7.96 -6.59
C PRO A 32 -0.79 7.15 -7.87
N VAL A 33 -1.86 6.88 -8.61
CA VAL A 33 -1.74 6.17 -9.88
C VAL A 33 -1.16 7.11 -10.92
N ASN A 34 -0.02 6.74 -11.49
CA ASN A 34 0.65 7.54 -12.51
C ASN A 34 0.44 6.99 -13.93
N ASP A 35 0.06 5.72 -14.03
CA ASP A 35 -0.15 5.08 -15.32
C ASP A 35 -1.50 5.45 -15.90
N THR A 36 -1.60 5.44 -17.23
CA THR A 36 -2.89 5.57 -17.89
C THR A 36 -3.63 4.25 -17.73
N LEU A 37 -4.83 4.31 -17.16
CA LEU A 37 -5.61 3.11 -16.90
C LEU A 37 -6.63 2.90 -17.99
N LYS A 38 -6.71 1.68 -18.51
CA LYS A 38 -7.67 1.28 -19.53
C LYS A 38 -8.62 0.25 -18.95
N LYS A 39 -9.87 0.37 -19.27
CA LYS A 39 -10.86 -0.63 -18.89
C LYS A 39 -11.06 -1.57 -20.06
N GLU A 40 -11.03 -2.87 -19.79
CA GLU A 40 -11.24 -3.88 -20.84
C GLU A 40 -12.70 -3.96 -21.20
N GLY A 41 -12.96 -4.07 -22.50
CA GLY A 41 -14.30 -4.32 -23.04
C GLY A 41 -14.38 -5.72 -23.61
N ASP A 42 -15.03 -5.84 -24.76
CA ASP A 42 -15.21 -7.13 -25.41
C ASP A 42 -13.95 -7.55 -26.17
N ASN A 43 -13.70 -8.86 -26.20
CA ASN A 43 -12.63 -9.46 -27.02
C ASN A 43 -11.24 -8.85 -26.76
N GLU A 44 -10.94 -8.59 -25.49
CA GLU A 44 -9.64 -8.08 -25.09
C GLU A 44 -9.29 -6.74 -25.76
N THR A 45 -10.30 -5.92 -26.02
CA THR A 45 -10.09 -4.58 -26.57
C THR A 45 -10.40 -3.55 -25.51
N ILE A 46 -9.93 -2.34 -25.74
CA ILE A 46 -10.15 -1.23 -24.79
C ILE A 46 -11.57 -0.73 -24.90
N ALA A 47 -12.31 -0.70 -23.78
CA ALA A 47 -13.61 -0.07 -23.72
C ALA A 47 -13.47 1.44 -23.56
N CYS A 48 -12.60 1.87 -22.64
CA CYS A 48 -12.40 3.30 -22.37
C CYS A 48 -11.16 3.53 -21.54
N THR A 49 -10.74 4.79 -21.48
CA THR A 49 -9.68 5.22 -20.57
C THR A 49 -10.35 5.65 -19.27
N VAL A 50 -9.82 5.17 -18.14
CA VAL A 50 -10.36 5.52 -16.82
C VAL A 50 -9.55 6.67 -16.27
N SER A 51 -10.24 7.70 -15.76
CA SER A 51 -9.56 8.82 -15.13
C SER A 51 -8.80 8.34 -13.91
N ARG A 52 -7.55 8.76 -13.79
CA ARG A 52 -6.73 8.40 -12.63
C ARG A 52 -6.74 9.48 -11.54
N ASP A 53 -7.49 10.56 -11.75
CA ASP A 53 -7.59 11.63 -10.77
C ASP A 53 -8.21 11.07 -9.49
N GLY A 54 -7.52 11.24 -8.38
CA GLY A 54 -7.99 10.75 -7.09
C GLY A 54 -7.86 9.25 -6.91
N LEU A 55 -7.22 8.53 -7.83
CA LEU A 55 -7.00 7.10 -7.69
C LEU A 55 -5.62 6.83 -7.10
N TRP A 56 -5.61 5.93 -6.13
CA TRP A 56 -4.39 5.51 -5.44
C TRP A 56 -4.26 4.01 -5.49
N ALA A 57 -3.05 3.52 -5.64
CA ALA A 57 -2.77 2.09 -5.60
C ALA A 57 -2.41 1.72 -4.17
N ALA A 58 -3.20 0.85 -3.55
CA ALA A 58 -2.98 0.44 -2.17
C ALA A 58 -1.72 -0.42 -2.06
N GLN A 59 -0.98 -0.18 -1.00
CA GLN A 59 0.22 -0.95 -0.69
C GLN A 59 0.06 -1.59 0.69
N THR A 60 1.03 -2.32 1.13
CA THR A 60 1.12 -2.85 2.48
C THR A 60 2.40 -2.33 3.12
N PRO A 61 2.44 -2.25 4.45
CA PRO A 61 1.42 -2.64 5.42
C PRO A 61 0.26 -1.67 5.52
N GLN A 62 -0.77 -2.11 6.22
CA GLN A 62 -1.96 -1.31 6.52
C GLN A 62 -2.15 -1.37 8.03
N CYS A 63 -2.63 -0.30 8.63
CA CYS A 63 -2.68 -0.17 10.08
C CYS A 63 -4.10 0.14 10.56
N PHE A 64 -4.61 -0.66 11.49
CA PHE A 64 -5.98 -0.54 11.98
C PHE A 64 -6.06 -0.82 13.48
N PRO A 65 -6.99 -0.17 14.19
CA PRO A 65 -7.31 -0.59 15.55
C PRO A 65 -7.87 -2.01 15.50
N ILE A 66 -7.31 -2.91 16.33
CA ILE A 66 -7.62 -4.33 16.19
C ILE A 66 -9.08 -4.68 16.43
N GLY A 67 -9.72 -4.03 17.37
CA GLY A 67 -11.13 -4.28 17.66
C GLY A 67 -12.03 -3.89 16.51
N GLU A 68 -11.76 -2.76 15.91
CA GLU A 68 -12.53 -2.29 14.76
C GLU A 68 -12.31 -3.17 13.55
N LEU A 69 -11.08 -3.59 13.33
CA LEU A 69 -10.77 -4.46 12.19
C LEU A 69 -11.44 -5.81 12.33
N THR A 70 -11.37 -6.41 13.53
CA THR A 70 -11.99 -7.70 13.78
C THR A 70 -13.49 -7.66 13.49
N ARG A 71 -14.17 -6.61 13.97
CA ARG A 71 -15.60 -6.47 13.74
C ARG A 71 -15.89 -6.27 12.25
N ALA A 72 -15.08 -5.44 11.59
CA ALA A 72 -15.28 -5.17 10.16
C ALA A 72 -15.09 -6.43 9.32
N MET A 73 -14.08 -7.23 9.62
CA MET A 73 -13.83 -8.47 8.90
C MET A 73 -14.98 -9.46 9.09
N ASN A 74 -15.51 -9.55 10.30
CA ASN A 74 -16.62 -10.44 10.56
C ASN A 74 -17.89 -10.02 9.82
N GLU A 75 -18.15 -8.72 9.73
CA GLU A 75 -19.34 -8.23 9.05
C GLU A 75 -19.22 -8.28 7.52
N ALA A 76 -18.03 -8.00 7.00
CA ALA A 76 -17.82 -7.97 5.56
C ALA A 76 -17.74 -9.38 4.94
N GLY A 77 -17.25 -10.34 5.70
CA GLY A 77 -17.17 -11.72 5.23
C GLY A 77 -16.27 -11.86 4.02
N SER A 78 -16.79 -12.46 2.95
CA SER A 78 -16.02 -12.74 1.74
C SER A 78 -16.02 -11.57 0.75
N ALA A 79 -16.64 -10.46 1.10
CA ALA A 79 -16.77 -9.33 0.17
C ALA A 79 -15.53 -8.44 0.10
N VAL A 80 -14.45 -8.82 0.78
CA VAL A 80 -13.27 -7.96 0.90
C VAL A 80 -12.11 -8.44 0.05
N THR A 81 -11.32 -7.48 -0.44
CA THR A 81 -10.08 -7.76 -1.17
C THR A 81 -8.87 -7.49 -0.30
N ASP A 82 -9.00 -6.61 0.69
CA ASP A 82 -7.96 -6.35 1.68
C ASP A 82 -8.64 -5.85 2.95
N GLU A 83 -7.85 -5.64 4.01
CA GLU A 83 -8.38 -5.18 5.28
C GLU A 83 -9.04 -3.81 5.17
N ALA A 84 -8.48 -2.94 4.33
CA ALA A 84 -9.05 -1.61 4.15
C ALA A 84 -10.45 -1.71 3.55
N SER A 85 -10.69 -2.63 2.61
CA SER A 85 -12.01 -2.80 2.03
C SER A 85 -13.02 -3.31 3.04
N ALA A 86 -12.58 -4.09 4.04
CA ALA A 86 -13.45 -4.49 5.12
C ALA A 86 -13.88 -3.28 5.95
N MET A 87 -12.96 -2.36 6.22
CA MET A 87 -13.28 -1.13 6.95
C MET A 87 -14.26 -0.27 6.16
N GLU A 88 -14.07 -0.19 4.85
CA GLU A 88 -14.99 0.56 3.98
C GLU A 88 -16.37 -0.04 3.99
N PHE A 89 -16.47 -1.36 4.03
CA PHE A 89 -17.76 -2.07 4.06
C PHE A 89 -18.60 -1.62 5.26
N VAL A 90 -17.96 -1.36 6.41
CA VAL A 90 -18.67 -0.92 7.60
C VAL A 90 -18.71 0.60 7.74
N GLY A 91 -18.41 1.33 6.66
CA GLY A 91 -18.57 2.78 6.65
C GLY A 91 -17.38 3.59 7.16
N LYS A 92 -16.23 2.95 7.35
CA LYS A 92 -15.03 3.65 7.76
C LYS A 92 -14.20 4.03 6.54
N HIS A 93 -13.37 5.04 6.68
CA HIS A 93 -12.54 5.52 5.58
C HIS A 93 -11.10 5.67 6.06
N PRO A 94 -10.29 4.60 5.95
CA PRO A 94 -8.88 4.69 6.36
C PRO A 94 -8.14 5.80 5.61
N ALA A 95 -7.21 6.43 6.29
CA ALA A 95 -6.43 7.50 5.70
C ALA A 95 -5.40 6.96 4.71
N LEU A 96 -5.05 7.76 3.73
CA LEU A 96 -4.01 7.42 2.76
C LEU A 96 -2.70 8.08 3.21
N VAL A 97 -1.68 7.26 3.43
CA VAL A 97 -0.34 7.74 3.76
C VAL A 97 0.53 7.41 2.57
N GLU A 98 1.12 8.43 1.96
CA GLU A 98 1.87 8.21 0.73
C GLU A 98 3.14 7.41 1.00
N GLY A 99 3.27 6.26 0.32
CA GLY A 99 4.45 5.42 0.37
C GLY A 99 5.35 5.71 -0.81
N THR A 100 6.25 4.77 -1.09
CA THR A 100 7.18 4.91 -2.21
C THR A 100 6.87 3.87 -3.28
N PRO A 101 7.18 4.19 -4.56
CA PRO A 101 6.95 3.22 -5.64
C PRO A 101 7.78 1.94 -5.51
N THR A 102 8.84 1.95 -4.70
CA THR A 102 9.68 0.78 -4.51
C THR A 102 9.10 -0.22 -3.51
N ASN A 103 8.00 0.14 -2.84
CA ASN A 103 7.31 -0.78 -1.94
C ASN A 103 6.40 -1.67 -2.78
N ILE A 104 6.99 -2.66 -3.43
CA ILE A 104 6.26 -3.53 -4.35
C ILE A 104 5.83 -4.82 -3.69
N LYS A 105 4.79 -5.45 -4.25
CA LYS A 105 4.32 -6.75 -3.81
C LYS A 105 4.92 -7.81 -4.72
N VAL A 106 5.59 -8.80 -4.15
CA VAL A 106 6.22 -9.85 -4.93
C VAL A 106 5.20 -10.97 -5.16
N THR A 107 4.70 -11.08 -6.38
CA THR A 107 3.70 -12.09 -6.73
C THR A 107 4.12 -12.94 -7.92
N ARG A 108 5.05 -12.46 -8.74
CA ARG A 108 5.51 -13.17 -9.93
C ARG A 108 7.03 -13.21 -9.95
N PRO A 109 7.63 -14.14 -10.72
CA PRO A 109 9.11 -14.21 -10.78
C PRO A 109 9.79 -12.90 -11.15
N MET A 110 9.20 -12.12 -12.06
CA MET A 110 9.78 -10.82 -12.43
C MET A 110 9.80 -9.86 -11.26
N ASP A 111 8.82 -9.95 -10.36
CA ASP A 111 8.78 -9.08 -9.18
C ASP A 111 9.95 -9.38 -8.26
N LEU A 112 10.39 -10.63 -8.21
CA LEU A 112 11.54 -11.00 -7.39
C LEU A 112 12.82 -10.35 -7.91
N TRP A 113 12.97 -10.30 -9.24
CA TRP A 113 14.12 -9.64 -9.85
C TRP A 113 14.09 -8.15 -9.55
N LEU A 114 12.92 -7.53 -9.65
CA LEU A 114 12.76 -6.11 -9.35
C LEU A 114 13.04 -5.83 -7.87
N ALA A 115 12.53 -6.68 -6.98
CA ALA A 115 12.79 -6.54 -5.54
C ALA A 115 14.28 -6.61 -5.25
N ARG A 116 14.99 -7.51 -5.93
CA ARG A 116 16.44 -7.64 -5.75
C ARG A 116 17.15 -6.37 -6.21
N ALA A 117 16.75 -5.82 -7.35
CA ALA A 117 17.34 -4.58 -7.86
C ALA A 117 17.12 -3.43 -6.89
N ILE A 118 15.92 -3.33 -6.32
CA ILE A 118 15.59 -2.30 -5.35
C ILE A 118 16.46 -2.46 -4.09
N PHE A 119 16.60 -3.70 -3.62
CA PHE A 119 17.41 -3.99 -2.43
C PHE A 119 18.87 -3.56 -2.66
N LEU A 120 19.42 -3.90 -3.81
CA LEU A 120 20.80 -3.56 -4.12
C LEU A 120 20.98 -2.03 -4.25
N ALA A 121 20.00 -1.34 -4.83
CA ALA A 121 20.05 0.10 -4.96
C ALA A 121 20.02 0.77 -3.59
N ARG A 122 19.22 0.24 -2.66
CA ARG A 122 19.16 0.78 -1.30
C ARG A 122 20.48 0.57 -0.58
N LYS A 123 21.10 -0.59 -0.74
CA LYS A 123 22.38 -0.89 -0.11
C LYS A 123 23.46 0.06 -0.64
N GLU A 124 23.47 0.28 -1.93
CA GLU A 124 24.43 1.17 -2.55
C GLU A 124 24.26 2.59 -2.01
N LYS A 125 23.03 3.04 -1.87
CA LYS A 125 22.76 4.36 -1.32
C LYS A 125 23.24 4.48 0.12
N GLU A 126 23.00 3.46 0.93
CA GLU A 126 23.46 3.45 2.32
C GLU A 126 24.97 3.53 2.41
N ASN A 127 25.67 2.80 1.54
CA ASN A 127 27.12 2.79 1.56
C ASN A 127 27.72 4.14 1.15
N ASN A 128 26.96 4.96 0.43
CA ASN A 128 27.43 6.25 -0.01
C ASN A 128 27.03 7.40 0.93
N GLU A 129 26.28 7.07 1.96
CA GLU A 129 25.91 8.04 2.99
C GLU A 129 26.84 7.90 4.19
#